data_746d62e2d26a508704f1568648601277
#
_entry.id   746d62e2d26a508704f1568648601277
#
_cell.length_a   1.000
_cell.length_b   1.000
_cell.length_c   1.000
_cell.angle_alpha   90.00
_cell.angle_beta   90.00
_cell.angle_gamma   90.00
#
_symmetry.space_group_name_H-M   'P 1'
#
loop_
_entity.id
_entity.type
_entity.pdbx_description
1 polymer ?
#
loop_
_entity_poly.entity_id
_entity_poly.type
_entity_poly.pdbx_seq_one_letter_code
_entity_poly.pdbx_strand_id
1 'polypeptide(L)'
;MNSILTTEVFDLALVVGTYIAANILYKKTHLSILHPLLTSIFVIILFLEAFDIPYESFKQGSHLVHFMLGPSVVALGYVLYNQMQYLKGNVVSILTSVFVGAIVGIVSVIAIGKLMGADQSLIATLQPKSVTTPIAMGIAEKNGGVPSLTAVIVVAVGIFGSIVGPAVMKVLGIESRIAKGLALGASSHGVGTAAAIQIGAVEGALSGLAIGLMGIMTAILVPLISFIIQCF
;
A
#
# COMPACT_ATOMS: atom_id res chain seq x y z
N MET A 1 -17.86 15.15 28.45
CA MET A 1 -18.02 14.75 27.05
C MET A 1 -16.72 14.19 26.48
N ASN A 2 -15.56 14.71 26.87
CA ASN A 2 -14.27 14.23 26.36
C ASN A 2 -13.85 12.80 26.77
N SER A 3 -14.36 12.26 27.86
CA SER A 3 -13.98 10.91 28.31
C SER A 3 -14.54 9.75 27.47
N ILE A 4 -15.62 9.97 26.74
CA ILE A 4 -16.19 8.96 25.84
C ILE A 4 -15.50 9.02 24.48
N LEU A 5 -15.14 10.23 24.01
CA LEU A 5 -14.52 10.47 22.71
C LEU A 5 -13.03 10.01 22.64
N THR A 6 -12.45 9.58 23.77
CA THR A 6 -11.06 9.08 23.86
C THR A 6 -11.00 7.62 24.28
N THR A 7 -12.09 6.86 24.14
CA THR A 7 -12.10 5.43 24.43
C THR A 7 -11.70 4.61 23.19
N GLU A 8 -10.98 3.52 23.40
CA GLU A 8 -10.58 2.60 22.31
C GLU A 8 -11.79 2.11 21.48
N VAL A 9 -12.93 1.87 22.14
CA VAL A 9 -14.16 1.42 21.49
C VAL A 9 -14.72 2.51 20.56
N PHE A 10 -14.68 3.77 21.01
CA PHE A 10 -15.14 4.90 20.19
C PHE A 10 -14.23 5.10 18.98
N ASP A 11 -12.91 5.10 19.17
CA ASP A 11 -11.95 5.29 18.08
C ASP A 11 -12.03 4.16 17.06
N LEU A 12 -12.20 2.91 17.52
CA LEU A 12 -12.44 1.78 16.63
C LEU A 12 -13.75 1.96 15.83
N ALA A 13 -14.84 2.35 16.51
CA ALA A 13 -16.13 2.61 15.87
C ALA A 13 -16.06 3.77 14.88
N LEU A 14 -15.31 4.82 15.20
CA LEU A 14 -15.05 5.96 14.32
C LEU A 14 -14.33 5.53 13.05
N VAL A 15 -13.23 4.77 13.16
CA VAL A 15 -12.44 4.29 12.01
C VAL A 15 -13.28 3.37 11.13
N VAL A 16 -13.92 2.37 11.71
CA VAL A 16 -14.71 1.38 10.96
C VAL A 16 -15.96 2.03 10.37
N GLY A 17 -16.66 2.85 11.14
CA GLY A 17 -17.89 3.51 10.72
C GLY A 17 -17.67 4.50 9.58
N THR A 18 -16.64 5.35 9.67
CA THR A 18 -16.27 6.28 8.59
C THR A 18 -15.87 5.54 7.33
N TYR A 19 -15.12 4.44 7.45
CA TYR A 19 -14.72 3.64 6.28
C TYR A 19 -15.92 2.97 5.61
N ILE A 20 -16.87 2.41 6.39
CA ILE A 20 -18.10 1.81 5.84
C ILE A 20 -18.95 2.89 5.15
N ALA A 21 -19.13 4.05 5.77
CA ALA A 21 -19.89 5.16 5.20
C ALA A 21 -19.26 5.65 3.90
N ALA A 22 -17.91 5.83 3.88
CA ALA A 22 -17.15 6.22 2.69
C ALA A 22 -17.26 5.18 1.57
N ASN A 23 -17.24 3.89 1.91
CA ASN A 23 -17.40 2.80 0.93
C ASN A 23 -18.81 2.77 0.31
N ILE A 24 -19.84 3.02 1.11
CA ILE A 24 -21.23 3.14 0.60
C ILE A 24 -21.33 4.34 -0.35
N LEU A 25 -20.73 5.48 0.02
CA LEU A 25 -20.71 6.68 -0.82
C LEU A 25 -19.98 6.43 -2.15
N TYR A 26 -18.81 5.80 -2.09
CA TYR A 26 -18.03 5.44 -3.28
C TYR A 26 -18.81 4.52 -4.23
N LYS A 27 -19.47 3.48 -3.68
CA LYS A 27 -20.30 2.56 -4.48
C LYS A 27 -21.49 3.23 -5.16
N LYS A 28 -22.00 4.33 -4.60
CA LYS A 28 -23.10 5.09 -5.21
C LYS A 28 -22.64 6.09 -6.26
N THR A 29 -21.47 6.69 -6.06
CA THR A 29 -20.99 7.79 -6.91
C THR A 29 -20.01 7.34 -7.99
N HIS A 30 -19.26 6.26 -7.74
CA HIS A 30 -18.16 5.76 -8.59
C HIS A 30 -17.11 6.81 -8.91
N LEU A 31 -17.02 7.89 -8.11
CA LEU A 31 -16.03 8.95 -8.30
C LEU A 31 -14.71 8.56 -7.63
N SER A 32 -13.63 8.46 -8.40
CA SER A 32 -12.30 8.08 -7.90
C SER A 32 -11.77 9.00 -6.79
N ILE A 33 -12.16 10.27 -6.78
CA ILE A 33 -11.78 11.23 -5.74
C ILE A 33 -12.42 10.89 -4.38
N LEU A 34 -13.57 10.21 -4.38
CA LEU A 34 -14.25 9.74 -3.16
C LEU A 34 -13.82 8.32 -2.78
N HIS A 35 -12.55 7.96 -3.08
CA HIS A 35 -11.99 6.66 -2.70
C HIS A 35 -12.16 6.44 -1.19
N PRO A 36 -12.68 5.28 -0.72
CA PRO A 36 -13.07 5.07 0.68
C PRO A 36 -11.99 5.42 1.69
N LEU A 37 -10.72 5.08 1.39
CA LEU A 37 -9.60 5.42 2.27
C LEU A 37 -9.39 6.93 2.38
N LEU A 38 -9.38 7.66 1.25
CA LEU A 38 -9.20 9.12 1.27
C LEU A 38 -10.34 9.80 2.01
N THR A 39 -11.58 9.42 1.70
CA THR A 39 -12.77 10.01 2.30
C THR A 39 -12.81 9.75 3.81
N SER A 40 -12.52 8.52 4.27
CA SER A 40 -12.53 8.21 5.70
C SER A 40 -11.42 8.93 6.45
N ILE A 41 -10.19 8.99 5.91
CA ILE A 41 -9.08 9.74 6.51
C ILE A 41 -9.47 11.22 6.65
N PHE A 42 -10.01 11.83 5.60
CA PHE A 42 -10.43 13.23 5.60
C PHE A 42 -11.51 13.51 6.65
N VAL A 43 -12.53 12.63 6.72
CA VAL A 43 -13.60 12.75 7.72
C VAL A 43 -13.06 12.63 9.14
N ILE A 44 -12.13 11.68 9.39
CA ILE A 44 -11.52 11.52 10.73
C ILE A 44 -10.72 12.76 11.09
N ILE A 45 -9.90 13.30 10.18
CA ILE A 45 -9.13 14.53 10.43
C ILE A 45 -10.08 15.68 10.79
N LEU A 46 -11.13 15.91 10.00
CA LEU A 46 -12.12 16.95 10.29
C LEU A 46 -12.81 16.73 11.64
N PHE A 47 -13.09 15.49 11.99
CA PHE A 47 -13.71 15.16 13.28
C PHE A 47 -12.77 15.49 14.45
N LEU A 48 -11.51 15.09 14.38
CA LEU A 48 -10.51 15.38 15.42
C LEU A 48 -10.32 16.89 15.61
N GLU A 49 -10.22 17.65 14.52
CA GLU A 49 -10.11 19.11 14.52
C GLU A 49 -11.37 19.78 15.10
N ALA A 50 -12.56 19.34 14.68
CA ALA A 50 -13.83 19.93 15.13
C ALA A 50 -14.12 19.72 16.63
N PHE A 51 -13.57 18.66 17.23
CA PHE A 51 -13.75 18.34 18.65
C PHE A 51 -12.51 18.60 19.49
N ASP A 52 -11.48 19.27 18.93
CA ASP A 52 -10.20 19.55 19.59
C ASP A 52 -9.56 18.32 20.23
N ILE A 53 -9.60 17.17 19.53
CA ILE A 53 -9.01 15.91 20.00
C ILE A 53 -7.56 15.83 19.52
N PRO A 54 -6.56 15.81 20.44
CA PRO A 54 -5.17 15.67 20.05
C PRO A 54 -4.93 14.34 19.33
N TYR A 55 -4.14 14.38 18.24
CA TYR A 55 -3.78 13.18 17.47
C TYR A 55 -3.18 12.06 18.32
N GLU A 56 -2.35 12.41 19.34
CA GLU A 56 -1.75 11.41 20.24
C GLU A 56 -2.80 10.66 21.08
N SER A 57 -3.91 11.31 21.44
CA SER A 57 -5.03 10.64 22.13
C SER A 57 -5.74 9.65 21.20
N PHE A 58 -6.05 10.07 19.99
CA PHE A 58 -6.63 9.19 18.96
C PHE A 58 -5.71 8.01 18.61
N LYS A 59 -4.40 8.26 18.51
CA LYS A 59 -3.39 7.21 18.24
C LYS A 59 -3.35 6.17 19.35
N GLN A 60 -3.46 6.59 20.61
CA GLN A 60 -3.55 5.66 21.75
C GLN A 60 -4.85 4.87 21.73
N GLY A 61 -6.00 5.52 21.50
CA GLY A 61 -7.30 4.86 21.44
C GLY A 61 -7.46 3.95 20.22
N SER A 62 -6.75 4.22 19.12
CA SER A 62 -6.73 3.37 17.93
C SER A 62 -5.67 2.25 17.96
N HIS A 63 -5.07 1.97 19.13
CA HIS A 63 -4.00 0.97 19.28
C HIS A 63 -4.40 -0.41 18.75
N LEU A 64 -5.65 -0.85 18.93
CA LEU A 64 -6.13 -2.13 18.40
C LEU A 64 -6.04 -2.20 16.87
N VAL A 65 -6.36 -1.11 16.16
CA VAL A 65 -6.24 -1.03 14.69
C VAL A 65 -4.76 -1.15 14.30
N HIS A 66 -3.88 -0.46 15.02
CA HIS A 66 -2.43 -0.55 14.80
C HIS A 66 -1.90 -1.96 15.07
N PHE A 67 -2.32 -2.60 16.16
CA PHE A 67 -1.96 -3.98 16.48
C PHE A 67 -2.34 -4.96 15.36
N MET A 68 -3.48 -4.76 14.70
CA MET A 68 -3.93 -5.62 13.59
C MET A 68 -3.03 -5.58 12.36
N LEU A 69 -2.09 -4.63 12.26
CA LEU A 69 -1.12 -4.57 11.16
C LEU A 69 -0.24 -5.84 11.12
N GLY A 70 0.24 -6.31 12.27
CA GLY A 70 1.04 -7.54 12.35
C GLY A 70 0.29 -8.78 11.84
N PRO A 71 -0.86 -9.15 12.42
CA PRO A 71 -1.69 -10.23 11.92
C PRO A 71 -2.07 -10.11 10.44
N SER A 72 -2.27 -8.89 9.92
CA SER A 72 -2.59 -8.68 8.51
C SER A 72 -1.46 -9.12 7.57
N VAL A 73 -0.20 -8.95 7.97
CA VAL A 73 0.96 -9.43 7.19
C VAL A 73 0.98 -10.96 7.14
N VAL A 74 0.66 -11.62 8.25
CA VAL A 74 0.56 -13.10 8.29
C VAL A 74 -0.58 -13.58 7.39
N ALA A 75 -1.73 -12.91 7.41
CA ALA A 75 -2.86 -13.22 6.54
C ALA A 75 -2.50 -13.05 5.05
N LEU A 76 -1.68 -12.06 4.69
CA LEU A 76 -1.14 -11.92 3.32
C LEU A 76 -0.28 -13.11 2.91
N GLY A 77 0.47 -13.71 3.83
CA GLY A 77 1.22 -14.95 3.59
C GLY A 77 0.29 -16.11 3.21
N TYR A 78 -0.86 -16.23 3.87
CA TYR A 78 -1.89 -17.23 3.52
C TYR A 78 -2.50 -16.97 2.14
N VAL A 79 -2.79 -15.73 1.81
CA VAL A 79 -3.27 -15.36 0.46
C VAL A 79 -2.24 -15.74 -0.59
N LEU A 80 -0.96 -15.44 -0.37
CA LEU A 80 0.13 -15.83 -1.26
C LEU A 80 0.18 -17.36 -1.45
N TYR A 81 0.09 -18.12 -0.36
CA TYR A 81 0.07 -19.57 -0.42
C TYR A 81 -1.07 -20.13 -1.29
N ASN A 82 -2.28 -19.62 -1.11
CA ASN A 82 -3.44 -20.03 -1.92
C ASN A 82 -3.30 -19.66 -3.41
N GLN A 83 -2.54 -18.62 -3.74
CA GLN A 83 -2.30 -18.20 -5.12
C GLN A 83 -1.10 -18.92 -5.78
N MET A 84 -0.34 -19.75 -5.03
CA MET A 84 0.82 -20.45 -5.58
C MET A 84 0.48 -21.37 -6.76
N GLN A 85 -0.76 -21.83 -6.87
CA GLN A 85 -1.20 -22.61 -8.03
C GLN A 85 -1.03 -21.88 -9.36
N TYR A 86 -1.14 -20.53 -9.38
CA TYR A 86 -0.94 -19.70 -10.57
C TYR A 86 0.53 -19.54 -10.96
N LEU A 87 1.46 -19.91 -10.07
CA LEU A 87 2.88 -19.97 -10.40
C LEU A 87 3.20 -21.14 -11.34
N LYS A 88 2.42 -22.25 -11.29
CA LYS A 88 2.70 -23.43 -12.10
C LYS A 88 2.74 -23.10 -13.58
N GLY A 89 3.87 -23.40 -14.22
CA GLY A 89 4.12 -23.11 -15.64
C GLY A 89 4.68 -21.72 -15.96
N ASN A 90 4.59 -20.75 -15.05
CA ASN A 90 5.04 -19.37 -15.26
C ASN A 90 5.97 -18.82 -14.15
N VAL A 91 6.52 -19.70 -13.31
CA VAL A 91 7.30 -19.31 -12.12
C VAL A 91 8.40 -18.32 -12.45
N VAL A 92 9.25 -18.65 -13.42
CA VAL A 92 10.40 -17.82 -13.79
C VAL A 92 9.93 -16.45 -14.29
N SER A 93 8.93 -16.42 -15.18
CA SER A 93 8.39 -15.16 -15.73
C SER A 93 7.79 -14.27 -14.66
N ILE A 94 7.02 -14.83 -13.72
CA ILE A 94 6.39 -14.09 -12.63
C ILE A 94 7.44 -13.55 -11.66
N LEU A 95 8.36 -14.41 -11.20
CA LEU A 95 9.41 -14.01 -10.26
C LEU A 95 10.34 -12.95 -10.86
N THR A 96 10.79 -13.13 -12.09
CA THR A 96 11.65 -12.15 -12.76
C THR A 96 10.92 -10.83 -13.00
N SER A 97 9.65 -10.84 -13.41
CA SER A 97 8.87 -9.61 -13.61
C SER A 97 8.69 -8.82 -12.32
N VAL A 98 8.35 -9.49 -11.21
CA VAL A 98 8.19 -8.81 -9.91
C VAL A 98 9.54 -8.35 -9.37
N PHE A 99 10.61 -9.13 -9.53
CA PHE A 99 11.96 -8.77 -9.12
C PHE A 99 12.47 -7.53 -9.86
N VAL A 100 12.35 -7.52 -11.19
CA VAL A 100 12.72 -6.35 -12.00
C VAL A 100 11.85 -5.14 -11.63
N GLY A 101 10.54 -5.34 -11.44
CA GLY A 101 9.65 -4.28 -10.98
C GLY A 101 10.05 -3.69 -9.63
N ALA A 102 10.47 -4.54 -8.68
CA ALA A 102 10.96 -4.10 -7.38
C ALA A 102 12.25 -3.27 -7.50
N ILE A 103 13.22 -3.75 -8.27
CA ILE A 103 14.48 -3.01 -8.51
C ILE A 103 14.20 -1.66 -9.16
N VAL A 104 13.42 -1.64 -10.24
CA VAL A 104 13.07 -0.40 -10.95
C VAL A 104 12.34 0.57 -10.03
N GLY A 105 11.40 0.07 -9.23
CA GLY A 105 10.67 0.88 -8.25
C GLY A 105 11.58 1.53 -7.20
N ILE A 106 12.49 0.76 -6.61
CA ILE A 106 13.43 1.23 -5.58
C ILE A 106 14.46 2.19 -6.19
N VAL A 107 15.12 1.79 -7.28
CA VAL A 107 16.19 2.57 -7.93
C VAL A 107 15.64 3.89 -8.47
N SER A 108 14.44 3.90 -9.07
CA SER A 108 13.82 5.13 -9.55
C SER A 108 13.55 6.13 -8.41
N VAL A 109 13.10 5.67 -7.25
CA VAL A 109 12.92 6.53 -6.06
C VAL A 109 14.25 7.13 -5.62
N ILE A 110 15.29 6.33 -5.54
CA ILE A 110 16.62 6.79 -5.13
C ILE A 110 17.15 7.80 -6.14
N ALA A 111 17.09 7.49 -7.43
CA ALA A 111 17.59 8.36 -8.49
C ALA A 111 16.86 9.70 -8.52
N ILE A 112 15.53 9.68 -8.53
CA ILE A 112 14.70 10.91 -8.55
C ILE A 112 14.90 11.69 -7.24
N GLY A 113 14.90 11.02 -6.08
CA GLY A 113 15.11 11.65 -4.79
C GLY A 113 16.46 12.38 -4.73
N LYS A 114 17.55 11.72 -5.14
CA LYS A 114 18.88 12.34 -5.20
C LYS A 114 18.92 13.54 -6.18
N LEU A 115 18.31 13.40 -7.35
CA LEU A 115 18.25 14.49 -8.35
C LEU A 115 17.47 15.70 -7.83
N MET A 116 16.44 15.47 -7.00
CA MET A 116 15.65 16.54 -6.38
C MET A 116 16.23 17.07 -5.07
N GLY A 117 17.38 16.55 -4.63
CA GLY A 117 18.02 16.98 -3.38
C GLY A 117 17.32 16.47 -2.11
N ALA A 118 16.54 15.38 -2.20
CA ALA A 118 15.92 14.76 -1.04
C ALA A 118 16.97 14.19 -0.09
N ASP A 119 16.76 14.35 1.21
CA ASP A 119 17.62 13.75 2.22
C ASP A 119 17.45 12.22 2.28
N GLN A 120 18.38 11.55 2.97
CA GLN A 120 18.40 10.10 3.08
C GLN A 120 17.15 9.55 3.79
N SER A 121 16.61 10.28 4.77
CA SER A 121 15.41 9.88 5.51
C SER A 121 14.17 9.88 4.60
N LEU A 122 14.01 10.92 3.76
CA LEU A 122 12.92 10.98 2.80
C LEU A 122 13.05 9.89 1.74
N ILE A 123 14.26 9.62 1.23
CA ILE A 123 14.49 8.52 0.29
C ILE A 123 14.11 7.18 0.92
N ALA A 124 14.56 6.90 2.15
CA ALA A 124 14.23 5.68 2.88
C ALA A 124 12.70 5.54 3.14
N THR A 125 12.02 6.66 3.36
CA THR A 125 10.56 6.73 3.50
C THR A 125 9.83 6.33 2.21
N LEU A 126 10.34 6.76 1.06
CA LEU A 126 9.73 6.57 -0.26
C LEU A 126 10.05 5.22 -0.90
N GLN A 127 11.19 4.61 -0.59
CA GLN A 127 11.65 3.35 -1.21
C GLN A 127 10.59 2.24 -1.18
N PRO A 128 9.91 1.95 -0.05
CA PRO A 128 8.95 0.85 0.04
C PRO A 128 7.54 1.23 -0.43
N LYS A 129 7.35 2.30 -1.20
CA LYS A 129 6.04 2.86 -1.61
C LYS A 129 5.08 1.88 -2.30
N SER A 130 5.60 0.80 -2.90
CA SER A 130 4.81 -0.11 -3.74
C SER A 130 4.34 -1.38 -3.01
N VAL A 131 4.66 -1.53 -1.72
CA VAL A 131 4.19 -2.66 -0.91
C VAL A 131 3.07 -2.23 0.04
N THR A 132 2.48 -3.18 0.76
CA THR A 132 1.39 -2.88 1.71
C THR A 132 1.88 -2.00 2.85
N THR A 133 1.02 -1.14 3.38
CA THR A 133 1.34 -0.19 4.46
C THR A 133 2.10 -0.83 5.63
N PRO A 134 1.68 -1.98 6.21
CA PRO A 134 2.41 -2.59 7.32
C PRO A 134 3.85 -2.98 6.96
N ILE A 135 4.04 -3.56 5.78
CA ILE A 135 5.36 -3.96 5.30
C ILE A 135 6.23 -2.73 5.02
N ALA A 136 5.66 -1.73 4.34
CA ALA A 136 6.35 -0.50 4.00
C ALA A 136 6.82 0.27 5.24
N MET A 137 5.95 0.42 6.25
CA MET A 137 6.29 1.09 7.50
C MET A 137 7.46 0.41 8.22
N GLY A 138 7.43 -0.94 8.33
CA GLY A 138 8.51 -1.69 8.96
C GLY A 138 9.83 -1.63 8.18
N ILE A 139 9.79 -1.58 6.84
CA ILE A 139 10.99 -1.39 6.01
C ILE A 139 11.55 0.03 6.19
N ALA A 140 10.68 1.06 6.12
CA ALA A 140 11.09 2.45 6.28
C ALA A 140 11.74 2.70 7.66
N GLU A 141 11.11 2.22 8.74
CA GLU A 141 11.63 2.34 10.11
C GLU A 141 13.03 1.77 10.25
N LYS A 142 13.25 0.55 9.74
CA LYS A 142 14.56 -0.12 9.80
C LYS A 142 15.65 0.56 8.96
N ASN A 143 15.26 1.36 7.96
CA ASN A 143 16.19 2.06 7.07
C ASN A 143 16.31 3.57 7.37
N GLY A 144 15.79 4.04 8.50
CA GLY A 144 15.89 5.44 8.93
C GLY A 144 14.88 6.38 8.25
N GLY A 145 13.82 5.84 7.67
CA GLY A 145 12.69 6.59 7.15
C GLY A 145 11.64 6.91 8.21
N VAL A 146 10.60 7.64 7.83
CA VAL A 146 9.48 8.06 8.69
C VAL A 146 8.24 7.18 8.42
N PRO A 147 7.90 6.21 9.31
CA PRO A 147 6.83 5.24 9.05
C PRO A 147 5.46 5.86 8.80
N SER A 148 5.09 6.92 9.53
CA SER A 148 3.82 7.61 9.33
C SER A 148 3.70 8.25 7.95
N LEU A 149 4.77 8.88 7.48
CA LEU A 149 4.84 9.46 6.13
C LEU A 149 4.81 8.35 5.07
N THR A 150 5.52 7.25 5.30
CA THR A 150 5.47 6.07 4.42
C THR A 150 4.04 5.56 4.26
N ALA A 151 3.26 5.49 5.34
CA ALA A 151 1.86 5.04 5.28
C ALA A 151 1.02 5.93 4.35
N VAL A 152 1.15 7.24 4.46
CA VAL A 152 0.44 8.22 3.60
C VAL A 152 0.82 8.04 2.13
N ILE A 153 2.12 7.92 1.87
CA ILE A 153 2.66 7.75 0.50
C ILE A 153 2.18 6.44 -0.12
N VAL A 154 2.22 5.34 0.62
CA VAL A 154 1.72 4.03 0.16
C VAL A 154 0.25 4.13 -0.26
N VAL A 155 -0.59 4.76 0.56
CA VAL A 155 -2.02 4.95 0.22
C VAL A 155 -2.16 5.80 -1.04
N ALA A 156 -1.45 6.92 -1.14
CA ALA A 156 -1.50 7.80 -2.31
C ALA A 156 -1.04 7.09 -3.59
N VAL A 157 0.08 6.35 -3.54
CA VAL A 157 0.60 5.57 -4.67
C VAL A 157 -0.36 4.45 -5.06
N GLY A 158 -0.96 3.76 -4.09
CA GLY A 158 -1.95 2.72 -4.35
C GLY A 158 -3.18 3.24 -5.09
N ILE A 159 -3.72 4.38 -4.64
CA ILE A 159 -4.89 5.01 -5.28
C ILE A 159 -4.52 5.50 -6.67
N PHE A 160 -3.41 6.23 -6.81
CA PHE A 160 -2.93 6.72 -8.10
C PHE A 160 -2.75 5.58 -9.10
N GLY A 161 -2.05 4.51 -8.70
CA GLY A 161 -1.79 3.37 -9.57
C GLY A 161 -3.04 2.56 -9.92
N SER A 162 -4.02 2.48 -9.01
CA SER A 162 -5.30 1.81 -9.29
C SER A 162 -6.14 2.55 -10.33
N ILE A 163 -6.02 3.87 -10.41
CA ILE A 163 -6.72 4.72 -11.39
C ILE A 163 -5.97 4.76 -12.71
N VAL A 164 -4.67 5.04 -12.66
CA VAL A 164 -3.84 5.28 -13.85
C VAL A 164 -3.39 3.96 -14.50
N GLY A 165 -3.13 2.92 -13.69
CA GLY A 165 -2.61 1.63 -14.16
C GLY A 165 -3.43 1.01 -15.28
N PRO A 166 -4.75 0.84 -15.14
CA PRO A 166 -5.60 0.30 -16.22
C PRO A 166 -5.54 1.13 -17.51
N ALA A 167 -5.48 2.45 -17.41
CA ALA A 167 -5.38 3.35 -18.56
C ALA A 167 -4.02 3.20 -19.26
N VAL A 168 -2.92 3.16 -18.50
CA VAL A 168 -1.56 2.95 -19.03
C VAL A 168 -1.46 1.59 -19.73
N MET A 169 -1.97 0.53 -19.12
CA MET A 169 -1.96 -0.80 -19.74
C MET A 169 -2.76 -0.84 -21.05
N LYS A 170 -3.88 -0.13 -21.12
CA LYS A 170 -4.68 0.00 -22.33
C LYS A 170 -3.92 0.75 -23.44
N VAL A 171 -3.29 1.87 -23.11
CA VAL A 171 -2.49 2.68 -24.07
C VAL A 171 -1.30 1.89 -24.60
N LEU A 172 -0.65 1.09 -23.74
CA LEU A 172 0.50 0.26 -24.11
C LEU A 172 0.10 -1.07 -24.79
N GLY A 173 -1.20 -1.33 -25.01
CA GLY A 173 -1.68 -2.55 -25.65
C GLY A 173 -1.40 -3.83 -24.84
N ILE A 174 -1.31 -3.75 -23.52
CA ILE A 174 -1.08 -4.92 -22.66
C ILE A 174 -2.39 -5.71 -22.53
N GLU A 175 -2.47 -6.86 -23.21
CA GLU A 175 -3.66 -7.71 -23.20
C GLU A 175 -3.57 -8.89 -22.25
N SER A 176 -2.36 -9.34 -21.92
CA SER A 176 -2.12 -10.49 -21.03
C SER A 176 -2.75 -10.28 -19.65
N ARG A 177 -3.65 -11.18 -19.27
CA ARG A 177 -4.29 -11.19 -17.93
C ARG A 177 -3.26 -11.30 -16.81
N ILE A 178 -2.22 -12.13 -17.04
CA ILE A 178 -1.12 -12.33 -16.09
C ILE A 178 -0.39 -10.99 -15.88
N ALA A 179 -0.01 -10.33 -16.97
CA ALA A 179 0.72 -9.06 -16.88
C ALA A 179 -0.10 -7.97 -16.20
N LYS A 180 -1.41 -7.86 -16.50
CA LYS A 180 -2.32 -6.89 -15.86
C LYS A 180 -2.40 -7.09 -14.34
N GLY A 181 -2.62 -8.34 -13.92
CA GLY A 181 -2.69 -8.67 -12.49
C GLY A 181 -1.37 -8.37 -11.78
N LEU A 182 -0.25 -8.87 -12.30
CA LEU A 182 1.07 -8.64 -11.71
C LEU A 182 1.42 -7.16 -11.63
N ALA A 183 1.15 -6.38 -12.69
CA ALA A 183 1.44 -4.96 -12.73
C ALA A 183 0.67 -4.18 -11.65
N LEU A 184 -0.63 -4.42 -11.51
CA LEU A 184 -1.47 -3.74 -10.50
C LEU A 184 -1.10 -4.13 -9.07
N GLY A 185 -0.83 -5.42 -8.83
CA GLY A 185 -0.41 -5.89 -7.51
C GLY A 185 0.97 -5.39 -7.09
N ALA A 186 1.93 -5.43 -8.01
CA ALA A 186 3.31 -5.01 -7.74
C ALA A 186 3.48 -3.49 -7.62
N SER A 187 2.68 -2.68 -8.34
CA SER A 187 2.77 -1.22 -8.29
C SER A 187 1.91 -0.59 -7.21
N SER A 188 0.73 -1.18 -6.93
CA SER A 188 -0.36 -0.52 -6.19
C SER A 188 -0.97 -1.40 -5.09
N HIS A 189 -0.29 -2.48 -4.75
CA HIS A 189 -0.61 -3.39 -3.64
C HIS A 189 -2.11 -3.71 -3.52
N GLY A 190 -2.72 -3.62 -2.32
CA GLY A 190 -4.13 -3.98 -2.08
C GLY A 190 -5.13 -3.13 -2.85
N VAL A 191 -4.85 -1.84 -3.03
CA VAL A 191 -5.72 -0.93 -3.80
C VAL A 191 -5.70 -1.29 -5.29
N GLY A 192 -4.51 -1.58 -5.84
CA GLY A 192 -4.37 -2.11 -7.20
C GLY A 192 -5.04 -3.47 -7.38
N THR A 193 -5.03 -4.32 -6.35
CA THR A 193 -5.72 -5.61 -6.38
C THR A 193 -7.23 -5.44 -6.45
N ALA A 194 -7.80 -4.45 -5.75
CA ALA A 194 -9.22 -4.13 -5.89
C ALA A 194 -9.59 -3.73 -7.32
N ALA A 195 -8.73 -2.96 -8.00
CA ALA A 195 -8.89 -2.64 -9.41
C ALA A 195 -8.72 -3.88 -10.32
N ALA A 196 -7.74 -4.75 -10.03
CA ALA A 196 -7.50 -5.98 -10.78
C ALA A 196 -8.69 -6.95 -10.70
N ILE A 197 -9.35 -7.08 -9.54
CA ILE A 197 -10.55 -7.89 -9.36
C ILE A 197 -11.70 -7.38 -10.24
N GLN A 198 -11.82 -6.06 -10.43
CA GLN A 198 -12.83 -5.48 -11.33
C GLN A 198 -12.54 -5.78 -12.79
N ILE A 199 -11.28 -5.99 -13.18
CA ILE A 199 -10.91 -6.39 -14.54
C ILE A 199 -11.24 -7.88 -14.77
N GLY A 200 -10.91 -8.75 -13.80
CA GLY A 200 -11.21 -10.16 -13.85
C GLY A 200 -10.66 -10.98 -12.68
N ALA A 201 -11.21 -12.19 -12.52
CA ALA A 201 -10.83 -13.08 -11.41
C ALA A 201 -9.35 -13.52 -11.48
N VAL A 202 -8.83 -13.76 -12.68
CA VAL A 202 -7.43 -14.15 -12.91
C VAL A 202 -6.49 -12.98 -12.58
N GLU A 203 -6.84 -11.78 -13.04
CA GLU A 203 -6.10 -10.55 -12.76
C GLU A 203 -6.06 -10.27 -11.26
N GLY A 204 -7.20 -10.41 -10.58
CA GLY A 204 -7.29 -10.27 -9.13
C GLY A 204 -6.42 -11.28 -8.37
N ALA A 205 -6.47 -12.56 -8.76
CA ALA A 205 -5.68 -13.62 -8.16
C ALA A 205 -4.16 -13.38 -8.31
N LEU A 206 -3.72 -13.01 -9.52
CA LEU A 206 -2.31 -12.72 -9.82
C LEU A 206 -1.83 -11.42 -9.17
N SER A 207 -2.72 -10.45 -9.00
CA SER A 207 -2.43 -9.25 -8.24
C SER A 207 -2.21 -9.58 -6.75
N GLY A 208 -3.05 -10.43 -6.16
CA GLY A 208 -2.85 -10.94 -4.79
C GLY A 208 -1.51 -11.68 -4.60
N LEU A 209 -1.11 -12.51 -5.58
CA LEU A 209 0.19 -13.15 -5.61
C LEU A 209 1.33 -12.12 -5.67
N ALA A 210 1.20 -11.11 -6.55
CA ALA A 210 2.21 -10.08 -6.74
C ALA A 210 2.43 -9.23 -5.47
N ILE A 211 1.38 -8.95 -4.68
CA ILE A 211 1.52 -8.25 -3.38
C ILE A 211 2.50 -8.98 -2.46
N GLY A 212 2.31 -10.28 -2.28
CA GLY A 212 3.15 -11.08 -1.40
C GLY A 212 4.60 -11.15 -1.88
N LEU A 213 4.79 -11.43 -3.17
CA LEU A 213 6.12 -11.48 -3.78
C LEU A 213 6.83 -10.12 -3.71
N MET A 214 6.13 -9.03 -4.04
CA MET A 214 6.67 -7.67 -3.96
C MET A 214 7.07 -7.29 -2.54
N GLY A 215 6.25 -7.70 -1.54
CA GLY A 215 6.57 -7.51 -0.13
C GLY A 215 7.87 -8.16 0.27
N ILE A 216 8.05 -9.45 -0.07
CA ILE A 216 9.27 -10.22 0.22
C ILE A 216 10.48 -9.60 -0.50
N MET A 217 10.36 -9.34 -1.79
CA MET A 217 11.47 -8.78 -2.58
C MET A 217 11.88 -7.39 -2.10
N THR A 218 10.92 -6.52 -1.80
CA THR A 218 11.23 -5.18 -1.30
C THR A 218 11.88 -5.22 0.09
N ALA A 219 11.43 -6.11 0.97
CA ALA A 219 12.02 -6.28 2.30
C ALA A 219 13.50 -6.73 2.26
N ILE A 220 13.89 -7.46 1.21
CA ILE A 220 15.28 -7.89 0.98
C ILE A 220 16.06 -6.81 0.22
N LEU A 221 15.49 -6.27 -0.85
CA LEU A 221 16.20 -5.37 -1.77
C LEU A 221 16.45 -3.99 -1.18
N VAL A 222 15.54 -3.41 -0.40
CA VAL A 222 15.73 -2.06 0.15
C VAL A 222 16.97 -1.99 1.04
N PRO A 223 17.14 -2.83 2.09
CA PRO A 223 18.34 -2.77 2.90
C PRO A 223 19.60 -3.13 2.11
N LEU A 224 19.53 -4.08 1.17
CA LEU A 224 20.67 -4.46 0.34
C LEU A 224 21.15 -3.31 -0.57
N ILE A 225 20.22 -2.65 -1.28
CA ILE A 225 20.54 -1.53 -2.16
C ILE A 225 21.02 -0.33 -1.35
N SER A 226 20.38 -0.04 -0.20
CA SER A 226 20.82 1.03 0.69
C SER A 226 22.23 0.80 1.22
N PHE A 227 22.56 -0.43 1.60
CA PHE A 227 23.91 -0.80 2.02
C PHE A 227 24.95 -0.59 0.90
N ILE A 228 24.65 -1.07 -0.31
CA ILE A 228 25.54 -0.90 -1.48
C ILE A 228 25.82 0.58 -1.75
N ILE A 229 24.77 1.43 -1.72
CA ILE A 229 24.91 2.87 -2.00
C ILE A 229 25.70 3.61 -0.92
N GLN A 230 25.71 3.13 0.32
CA GLN A 230 26.50 3.71 1.40
C GLN A 230 28.00 3.31 1.33
N CYS A 231 28.32 2.22 0.64
CA CYS A 231 29.70 1.76 0.43
C CYS A 231 30.44 2.49 -0.71
N PHE A 232 29.72 3.24 -1.55
CA PHE A 232 30.25 4.02 -2.68
C PHE A 232 29.94 5.51 -2.53
#